data_200980bd30b7562070cfdabf312bafd5
#
_entry.id   200980bd30b7562070cfdabf312bafd5
#
_cell.length_a   1.000
_cell.length_b   1.000
_cell.length_c   1.000
_cell.angle_alpha   90.00
_cell.angle_beta   90.00
_cell.angle_gamma   90.00
#
_symmetry.space_group_name_H-M   'P 1'
#
loop_
_entity.id
_entity.type
_entity.pdbx_description
1 polymer ?
#
loop_
_entity_poly.entity_id
_entity_poly.type
_entity_poly.pdbx_seq_one_letter_code
_entity_poly.pdbx_strand_id
1 'polypeptide(L)'
;MYGRPTATDEEVVNAAKRANIHDYILTLPEGYDTVIGERGVRLSGGQKQRLSIARVFLKDPPILILDEATSALDNVTETLIQKALDDLSEGRTTIVVAHRLSTIKNADEIAVVSDGKIVEQGTHDELVKNGGEYYKLYAAQKNKYDL
;
A
#
# COMPACT_ATOMS: atom_id res chain seq x y z
N MET A 1 -3.78 -19.78 8.97
CA MET A 1 -4.13 -18.34 8.90
C MET A 1 -2.95 -17.49 9.37
N TYR A 2 -2.22 -16.84 8.46
CA TYR A 2 -0.97 -16.12 8.80
C TYR A 2 -1.16 -14.71 9.41
N GLY A 3 -2.36 -14.19 9.52
CA GLY A 3 -2.59 -12.86 10.10
C GLY A 3 -2.88 -12.91 11.60
N ARG A 4 -3.95 -13.62 11.97
CA ARG A 4 -4.42 -13.81 13.31
C ARG A 4 -5.04 -15.21 13.41
N PRO A 5 -4.38 -16.18 14.08
CA PRO A 5 -4.86 -17.56 14.16
C PRO A 5 -6.24 -17.73 14.82
N THR A 6 -6.62 -16.77 15.65
CA THR A 6 -7.91 -16.74 16.39
C THR A 6 -9.03 -16.00 15.64
N ALA A 7 -8.78 -15.54 14.39
CA ALA A 7 -9.79 -14.84 13.61
C ALA A 7 -10.94 -15.79 13.23
N THR A 8 -12.17 -15.28 13.30
CA THR A 8 -13.35 -15.98 12.81
C THR A 8 -13.41 -15.96 11.28
N ASP A 9 -14.17 -16.88 10.69
CA ASP A 9 -14.37 -16.91 9.23
C ASP A 9 -15.01 -15.60 8.72
N GLU A 10 -15.90 -15.00 9.49
CA GLU A 10 -16.52 -13.71 9.16
C GLU A 10 -15.47 -12.58 9.11
N GLU A 11 -14.57 -12.51 10.08
CA GLU A 11 -13.48 -11.55 10.10
C GLU A 11 -12.54 -11.74 8.91
N VAL A 12 -12.23 -12.99 8.53
CA VAL A 12 -11.41 -13.32 7.36
C VAL A 12 -12.08 -12.87 6.08
N VAL A 13 -13.38 -13.15 5.91
CA VAL A 13 -14.16 -12.72 4.72
C VAL A 13 -14.22 -11.19 4.64
N ASN A 14 -14.45 -10.51 5.77
CA ASN A 14 -14.52 -9.05 5.81
C ASN A 14 -13.16 -8.42 5.41
N ALA A 15 -12.05 -8.92 5.96
CA ALA A 15 -10.71 -8.48 5.59
C ALA A 15 -10.42 -8.68 4.09
N ALA A 16 -10.82 -9.80 3.52
CA ALA A 16 -10.67 -10.08 2.10
C ALA A 16 -11.52 -9.15 1.21
N LYS A 17 -12.74 -8.79 1.63
CA LYS A 17 -13.59 -7.81 0.95
C LYS A 17 -12.94 -6.42 0.96
N ARG A 18 -12.48 -5.96 2.11
CA ARG A 18 -11.78 -4.66 2.25
C ARG A 18 -10.52 -4.58 1.38
N ALA A 19 -9.78 -5.68 1.27
CA ALA A 19 -8.61 -5.78 0.40
C ALA A 19 -8.94 -6.04 -1.09
N ASN A 20 -10.21 -6.07 -1.48
CA ASN A 20 -10.67 -6.35 -2.86
C ASN A 20 -10.14 -7.67 -3.44
N ILE A 21 -10.00 -8.73 -2.62
CA ILE A 21 -9.51 -10.05 -3.04
C ILE A 21 -10.57 -11.15 -2.85
N HIS A 22 -11.69 -10.88 -2.16
CA HIS A 22 -12.74 -11.84 -1.84
C HIS A 22 -13.28 -12.55 -3.08
N ASP A 23 -13.73 -11.80 -4.09
CA ASP A 23 -14.35 -12.37 -5.29
C ASP A 23 -13.38 -13.28 -6.05
N TYR A 24 -12.11 -12.90 -6.10
CA TYR A 24 -11.08 -13.76 -6.67
C TYR A 24 -10.91 -15.06 -5.86
N ILE A 25 -10.89 -14.99 -4.53
CA ILE A 25 -10.78 -16.19 -3.66
C ILE A 25 -11.92 -17.17 -3.96
N LEU A 26 -13.14 -16.66 -4.18
CA LEU A 26 -14.29 -17.51 -4.51
C LEU A 26 -14.18 -18.21 -5.88
N THR A 27 -13.31 -17.74 -6.77
CA THR A 27 -13.04 -18.42 -8.05
C THR A 27 -12.05 -19.59 -7.93
N LEU A 28 -11.37 -19.71 -6.79
CA LEU A 28 -10.41 -20.78 -6.57
C LEU A 28 -11.11 -22.12 -6.26
N PRO A 29 -10.48 -23.26 -6.58
CA PRO A 29 -11.11 -24.58 -6.47
C PRO A 29 -11.68 -24.90 -5.08
N GLU A 30 -10.97 -24.49 -4.02
CA GLU A 30 -11.36 -24.72 -2.62
C GLU A 30 -11.61 -23.40 -1.89
N GLY A 31 -11.84 -22.29 -2.63
CA GLY A 31 -12.10 -20.98 -2.04
C GLY A 31 -11.02 -20.58 -1.05
N TYR A 32 -11.42 -20.29 0.19
CA TYR A 32 -10.52 -19.88 1.27
C TYR A 32 -9.57 -20.98 1.78
N ASP A 33 -9.87 -22.25 1.51
CA ASP A 33 -9.01 -23.38 1.88
C ASP A 33 -8.00 -23.74 0.81
N THR A 34 -8.02 -23.04 -0.32
CA THR A 34 -7.08 -23.25 -1.43
C THR A 34 -5.64 -23.04 -0.99
N VAL A 35 -4.78 -24.02 -1.22
CA VAL A 35 -3.34 -23.91 -0.98
C VAL A 35 -2.70 -23.06 -2.08
N ILE A 36 -2.02 -22.00 -1.67
CA ILE A 36 -1.30 -21.07 -2.55
C ILE A 36 0.21 -21.17 -2.34
N GLY A 37 1.01 -20.95 -3.40
CA GLY A 37 2.46 -20.97 -3.32
C GLY A 37 3.10 -21.87 -4.36
N GLU A 38 4.34 -22.33 -4.12
CA GLU A 38 5.10 -23.14 -5.09
C GLU A 38 4.43 -24.48 -5.42
N ARG A 39 3.72 -25.08 -4.46
CA ARG A 39 3.01 -26.36 -4.59
C ARG A 39 1.50 -26.23 -4.77
N GLY A 40 1.00 -25.00 -4.96
CA GLY A 40 -0.43 -24.69 -5.11
C GLY A 40 -0.70 -23.69 -6.22
N VAL A 41 -1.83 -23.00 -6.11
CA VAL A 41 -2.21 -21.97 -7.08
C VAL A 41 -1.22 -20.81 -7.06
N ARG A 42 -0.74 -20.41 -8.25
CA ARG A 42 0.12 -19.24 -8.40
C ARG A 42 -0.73 -17.97 -8.49
N LEU A 43 -0.45 -17.01 -7.63
CA LEU A 43 -1.07 -15.69 -7.64
C LEU A 43 -0.27 -14.71 -8.49
N SER A 44 -0.98 -13.78 -9.18
CA SER A 44 -0.35 -12.61 -9.78
C SER A 44 0.26 -11.68 -8.71
N GLY A 45 1.11 -10.73 -9.13
CA GLY A 45 1.69 -9.73 -8.22
C GLY A 45 0.62 -8.93 -7.47
N GLY A 46 -0.41 -8.44 -8.17
CA GLY A 46 -1.52 -7.70 -7.57
C GLY A 46 -2.38 -8.55 -6.63
N GLN A 47 -2.59 -9.84 -6.94
CA GLN A 47 -3.32 -10.75 -6.06
C GLN A 47 -2.53 -11.02 -4.76
N LYS A 48 -1.21 -11.23 -4.86
CA LYS A 48 -0.32 -11.39 -3.69
C LYS A 48 -0.36 -10.14 -2.80
N GLN A 49 -0.29 -8.96 -3.39
CA GLN A 49 -0.30 -7.70 -2.65
C GLN A 49 -1.64 -7.49 -1.93
N ARG A 50 -2.78 -7.68 -2.61
CA ARG A 50 -4.11 -7.59 -1.98
C ARG A 50 -4.31 -8.63 -0.87
N LEU A 51 -3.80 -9.84 -1.05
CA LEU A 51 -3.83 -10.86 0.00
C LEU A 51 -2.97 -10.46 1.22
N SER A 52 -1.82 -9.82 0.99
CA SER A 52 -1.00 -9.28 2.07
C SER A 52 -1.72 -8.17 2.82
N ILE A 53 -2.41 -7.27 2.12
CA ILE A 53 -3.24 -6.22 2.72
C ILE A 53 -4.38 -6.84 3.56
N ALA A 54 -5.06 -7.87 3.07
CA ALA A 54 -6.09 -8.58 3.83
C ALA A 54 -5.55 -9.14 5.16
N ARG A 55 -4.34 -9.68 5.15
CA ARG A 55 -3.67 -10.17 6.38
C ARG A 55 -3.37 -9.04 7.36
N VAL A 56 -3.02 -7.85 6.87
CA VAL A 56 -2.79 -6.67 7.71
C VAL A 56 -4.11 -6.17 8.32
N PHE A 57 -5.21 -6.15 7.57
CA PHE A 57 -6.54 -5.86 8.11
C PHE A 57 -6.91 -6.79 9.27
N LEU A 58 -6.64 -8.10 9.14
CA LEU A 58 -6.86 -9.07 10.22
C LEU A 58 -5.97 -8.83 11.43
N LYS A 59 -4.72 -8.41 11.22
CA LYS A 59 -3.75 -8.17 12.29
C LYS A 59 -4.02 -6.87 13.03
N ASP A 60 -4.60 -5.90 12.35
CA ASP A 60 -4.99 -4.58 12.86
C ASP A 60 -3.89 -3.85 13.66
N PRO A 61 -2.69 -3.65 13.10
CA PRO A 61 -1.61 -3.01 13.85
C PRO A 61 -1.86 -1.52 14.02
N PRO A 62 -1.43 -0.89 15.14
CA PRO A 62 -1.58 0.55 15.37
C PRO A 62 -0.63 1.40 14.50
N ILE A 63 0.45 0.81 14.01
CA ILE A 63 1.45 1.48 13.16
C ILE A 63 1.62 0.64 11.89
N LEU A 64 1.56 1.30 10.74
CA LEU A 64 1.81 0.71 9.43
C LEU A 64 3.11 1.25 8.84
N ILE A 65 3.87 0.37 8.21
CA ILE A 65 4.99 0.76 7.36
C ILE A 65 4.70 0.21 5.97
N LEU A 66 4.52 1.12 5.01
CA LEU A 66 4.25 0.79 3.62
C LEU A 66 5.48 1.13 2.79
N ASP A 67 6.07 0.11 2.17
CA ASP A 67 7.12 0.28 1.17
C ASP A 67 6.47 0.16 -0.21
N GLU A 68 6.43 1.26 -0.95
CA GLU A 68 5.71 1.37 -2.21
C GLU A 68 6.49 0.68 -3.35
N ALA A 69 6.29 -0.64 -3.48
CA ALA A 69 6.79 -1.43 -4.61
C ALA A 69 5.63 -1.78 -5.57
N THR A 70 5.03 -0.78 -6.23
CA THR A 70 3.93 -0.98 -7.21
C THR A 70 4.42 -1.05 -8.66
N SER A 71 5.68 -1.31 -8.91
CA SER A 71 6.22 -1.46 -10.27
C SER A 71 5.60 -2.68 -10.97
N ALA A 72 4.94 -2.44 -12.11
CA ALA A 72 4.38 -3.43 -13.05
C ALA A 72 2.96 -3.97 -12.76
N LEU A 73 2.09 -3.18 -12.13
CA LEU A 73 0.67 -3.50 -12.06
C LEU A 73 -0.12 -2.73 -13.14
N ASP A 74 -1.22 -3.32 -13.61
CA ASP A 74 -2.18 -2.59 -14.45
C ASP A 74 -2.91 -1.51 -13.63
N ASN A 75 -3.38 -0.46 -14.30
CA ASN A 75 -3.98 0.71 -13.66
C ASN A 75 -5.21 0.36 -12.79
N VAL A 76 -6.00 -0.64 -13.18
CA VAL A 76 -7.19 -1.07 -12.42
C VAL A 76 -6.77 -1.71 -11.11
N THR A 77 -5.85 -2.65 -11.17
CA THR A 77 -5.31 -3.34 -9.98
C THR A 77 -4.62 -2.34 -9.04
N GLU A 78 -3.88 -1.39 -9.58
CA GLU A 78 -3.25 -0.33 -8.80
C GLU A 78 -4.27 0.53 -8.04
N THR A 79 -5.36 0.94 -8.70
CA THR A 79 -6.43 1.72 -8.06
C THR A 79 -7.10 0.94 -6.92
N LEU A 80 -7.34 -0.36 -7.12
CA LEU A 80 -7.92 -1.21 -6.06
C LEU A 80 -6.98 -1.35 -4.85
N ILE A 81 -5.69 -1.50 -5.10
CA ILE A 81 -4.68 -1.59 -4.04
C ILE A 81 -4.59 -0.27 -3.28
N GLN A 82 -4.53 0.88 -4.00
CA GLN A 82 -4.45 2.19 -3.36
C GLN A 82 -5.67 2.43 -2.45
N LYS A 83 -6.87 2.15 -2.93
CA LYS A 83 -8.10 2.26 -2.12
C LYS A 83 -8.06 1.39 -0.86
N ALA A 84 -7.53 0.17 -0.97
CA ALA A 84 -7.39 -0.72 0.19
C ALA A 84 -6.32 -0.21 1.18
N LEU A 85 -5.24 0.41 0.69
CA LEU A 85 -4.21 1.02 1.53
C LEU A 85 -4.73 2.29 2.23
N ASP A 86 -5.52 3.11 1.55
CA ASP A 86 -6.15 4.30 2.14
C ASP A 86 -7.10 3.89 3.28
N ASP A 87 -7.98 2.91 3.03
CA ASP A 87 -8.86 2.33 4.07
C ASP A 87 -8.06 1.72 5.24
N LEU A 88 -6.95 1.04 4.93
CA LEU A 88 -6.09 0.46 5.96
C LEU A 88 -5.39 1.54 6.80
N SER A 89 -5.06 2.68 6.24
CA SER A 89 -4.35 3.78 6.89
C SER A 89 -5.25 4.62 7.79
N GLU A 90 -6.57 4.55 7.60
CA GLU A 90 -7.52 5.35 8.34
C GLU A 90 -7.46 5.06 9.85
N GLY A 91 -7.35 6.14 10.66
CA GLY A 91 -7.33 6.06 12.12
C GLY A 91 -6.06 5.49 12.75
N ARG A 92 -4.94 5.41 12.01
CA ARG A 92 -3.65 4.90 12.52
C ARG A 92 -2.45 5.68 12.00
N THR A 93 -1.31 5.50 12.66
CA THR A 93 -0.04 6.08 12.19
C THR A 93 0.50 5.25 11.03
N THR A 94 0.68 5.89 9.87
CA THR A 94 1.21 5.25 8.67
C THR A 94 2.49 5.92 8.22
N ILE A 95 3.55 5.13 8.07
CA ILE A 95 4.84 5.56 7.50
C ILE A 95 4.91 4.98 6.09
N VAL A 96 5.04 5.84 5.08
CA VAL A 96 5.10 5.43 3.68
C VAL A 96 6.48 5.76 3.12
N VAL A 97 7.18 4.75 2.60
CA VAL A 97 8.34 4.95 1.75
C VAL A 97 7.83 5.10 0.33
N ALA A 98 7.73 6.33 -0.14
CA ALA A 98 7.03 6.64 -1.39
C ALA A 98 8.00 6.96 -2.52
N HIS A 99 7.68 6.42 -3.70
CA HIS A 99 8.34 6.73 -4.97
C HIS A 99 7.46 7.57 -5.90
N ARG A 100 6.21 7.85 -5.53
CA ARG A 100 5.25 8.63 -6.32
C ARG A 100 4.78 9.86 -5.56
N LEU A 101 4.75 10.98 -6.25
CA LEU A 101 4.29 12.26 -5.68
C LEU A 101 2.83 12.23 -5.22
N SER A 102 1.96 11.50 -5.92
CA SER A 102 0.54 11.39 -5.57
C SER A 102 0.34 10.86 -4.15
N THR A 103 1.19 9.93 -3.74
CA THR A 103 1.14 9.33 -2.39
C THR A 103 1.63 10.31 -1.31
N ILE A 104 2.57 11.19 -1.66
CA ILE A 104 3.25 12.07 -0.69
C ILE A 104 2.47 13.35 -0.40
N LYS A 105 1.74 13.87 -1.39
CA LYS A 105 1.08 15.19 -1.30
C LYS A 105 0.12 15.34 -0.11
N ASN A 106 -0.55 14.26 0.26
CA ASN A 106 -1.57 14.26 1.31
C ASN A 106 -1.02 13.78 2.66
N ALA A 107 0.29 13.59 2.78
CA ALA A 107 0.90 13.22 4.04
C ALA A 107 0.87 14.41 5.02
N ASP A 108 0.60 14.13 6.30
CA ASP A 108 0.63 15.14 7.36
C ASP A 108 2.05 15.68 7.55
N GLU A 109 3.05 14.85 7.32
CA GLU A 109 4.47 15.20 7.41
C GLU A 109 5.29 14.41 6.39
N ILE A 110 6.24 15.09 5.75
CA ILE A 110 7.16 14.53 4.77
C ILE A 110 8.57 14.69 5.30
N ALA A 111 9.35 13.61 5.32
CA ALA A 111 10.77 13.63 5.62
C ALA A 111 11.57 13.26 4.37
N VAL A 112 12.48 14.13 3.96
CA VAL A 112 13.41 13.88 2.85
C VAL A 112 14.70 13.31 3.41
N VAL A 113 15.07 12.12 2.92
CA VAL A 113 16.28 11.43 3.36
C VAL A 113 17.36 11.50 2.28
N SER A 114 18.54 11.99 2.62
CA SER A 114 19.73 11.99 1.78
C SER A 114 20.94 11.55 2.59
N ASP A 115 21.76 10.67 2.05
CA ASP A 115 22.97 10.13 2.71
C ASP A 115 22.71 9.60 4.13
N GLY A 116 21.56 8.94 4.33
CA GLY A 116 21.18 8.36 5.62
C GLY A 116 20.74 9.36 6.69
N LYS A 117 20.47 10.61 6.30
CA LYS A 117 20.04 11.69 7.21
C LYS A 117 18.75 12.33 6.68
N ILE A 118 17.90 12.80 7.59
CA ILE A 118 16.78 13.67 7.25
C ILE A 118 17.36 15.06 6.95
N VAL A 119 17.20 15.53 5.71
CA VAL A 119 17.72 16.83 5.24
C VAL A 119 16.63 17.90 5.20
N GLU A 120 15.36 17.49 5.02
CA GLU A 120 14.19 18.37 5.05
C GLU A 120 13.02 17.66 5.70
N GLN A 121 12.15 18.41 6.34
CA GLN A 121 10.96 17.91 7.03
C GLN A 121 9.86 18.98 7.01
N GLY A 122 8.62 18.60 6.75
CA GLY A 122 7.46 19.51 6.71
C GLY A 122 6.34 18.99 5.84
N THR A 123 5.33 19.81 5.63
CA THR A 123 4.20 19.53 4.73
C THR A 123 4.62 19.73 3.27
N HIS A 124 3.80 19.20 2.35
CA HIS A 124 4.02 19.39 0.90
C HIS A 124 4.19 20.88 0.54
N ASP A 125 3.28 21.72 0.98
CA ASP A 125 3.26 23.14 0.62
C ASP A 125 4.47 23.90 1.18
N GLU A 126 4.88 23.60 2.40
CA GLU A 126 6.08 24.18 3.02
C GLU A 126 7.33 23.79 2.24
N LEU A 127 7.49 22.50 1.94
CA LEU A 127 8.68 22.00 1.25
C LEU A 127 8.76 22.49 -0.22
N VAL A 128 7.62 22.60 -0.90
CA VAL A 128 7.56 23.21 -2.24
C VAL A 128 7.97 24.69 -2.18
N LYS A 129 7.50 25.45 -1.21
CA LYS A 129 7.82 26.87 -1.03
C LYS A 129 9.31 27.09 -0.69
N ASN A 130 9.90 26.16 0.06
CA ASN A 130 11.31 26.24 0.45
C ASN A 130 12.28 26.04 -0.73
N GLY A 131 11.85 25.37 -1.82
CA GLY A 131 12.64 25.18 -3.02
C GLY A 131 13.87 24.27 -2.86
N GLY A 132 13.88 23.41 -1.85
CA GLY A 132 14.99 22.53 -1.51
C GLY A 132 15.04 21.20 -2.29
N GLU A 133 15.57 20.15 -1.66
CA GLU A 133 15.68 18.81 -2.29
C GLU A 133 14.31 18.22 -2.62
N TYR A 134 13.33 18.39 -1.76
CA TYR A 134 11.95 17.98 -2.03
C TYR A 134 11.42 18.61 -3.32
N TYR A 135 11.58 19.93 -3.47
CA TYR A 135 11.11 20.64 -4.66
C TYR A 135 11.77 20.14 -5.94
N LYS A 136 13.06 19.83 -5.91
CA LYS A 136 13.77 19.27 -7.07
C LYS A 136 13.18 17.91 -7.48
N LEU A 137 12.91 17.02 -6.50
CA LEU A 137 12.26 15.73 -6.75
C LEU A 137 10.85 15.90 -7.28
N TYR A 138 10.08 16.83 -6.69
CA TYR A 138 8.73 17.18 -7.12
C TYR A 138 8.70 17.69 -8.57
N ALA A 139 9.55 18.65 -8.91
CA ALA A 139 9.61 19.23 -10.25
C ALA A 139 10.05 18.19 -11.30
N ALA A 140 11.02 17.34 -10.98
CA ALA A 140 11.48 16.28 -11.86
C ALA A 140 10.37 15.25 -12.19
N GLN A 141 9.54 14.88 -11.20
CA GLN A 141 8.43 13.96 -11.44
C GLN A 141 7.27 14.61 -12.17
N LYS A 142 6.94 15.88 -11.88
CA LYS A 142 5.89 16.62 -12.57
C LYS A 142 6.16 16.70 -14.06
N ASN A 143 7.39 17.05 -14.46
CA ASN A 143 7.80 17.13 -15.86
C ASN A 143 7.74 15.77 -16.59
N LYS A 144 7.74 14.64 -15.88
CA LYS A 144 7.67 13.30 -16.48
C LYS A 144 6.24 12.88 -16.80
N TYR A 145 5.23 13.47 -16.16
CA TYR A 145 3.81 13.12 -16.33
C TYR A 145 3.01 14.16 -17.14
N ASP A 146 3.61 15.33 -17.46
CA ASP A 146 3.00 16.39 -18.28
C ASP A 146 3.40 16.28 -19.79
N LEU A 147 3.88 15.10 -20.25
CA LEU A 147 4.20 14.80 -21.66
C LEU A 147 3.13 13.86 -22.27
#